data_d09071f82f583b32d2fe2a9f43a1cbf6
#
_entry.id   d09071f82f583b32d2fe2a9f43a1cbf6
#
_cell.length_a   1.000
_cell.length_b   1.000
_cell.length_c   1.000
_cell.angle_alpha   90.00
_cell.angle_beta   90.00
_cell.angle_gamma   90.00
#
_symmetry.space_group_name_H-M   'P 1'
#
loop_
_entity.id
_entity.type
_entity.pdbx_description
1 polymer ?
#
loop_
_entity_poly.entity_id
_entity_poly.type
_entity_poly.pdbx_seq_one_letter_code
_entity_poly.pdbx_strand_id
1 'polypeptide(L)'
;MKLKLEFLLSDINAANQACDRLLLARVGEHHIHFLARSGLDLGKLHPATALEKTNIIHEGERGVLIGAGFGLLAGLYILKFPPWITQSPLWYTNTHWYIILLITVLVGAFSVAMGAALLGVNLFNTDLKRYKNRINNGEILMIVTVPFYEANKVRKIMRTHRHHSY
;
A
#
# COMPACT_ATOMS: atom_id res chain seq x y z
N MET A 1 -11.81 -11.32 0.75
CA MET A 1 -10.41 -11.14 1.19
C MET A 1 -9.52 -11.47 0.01
N LYS A 2 -8.66 -10.53 -0.43
CA LYS A 2 -7.70 -10.75 -1.54
C LYS A 2 -6.38 -11.20 -0.94
N LEU A 3 -5.72 -12.17 -1.58
CA LEU A 3 -4.41 -12.68 -1.19
C LEU A 3 -3.37 -12.24 -2.22
N LYS A 4 -2.24 -11.75 -1.74
CA LYS A 4 -1.08 -11.37 -2.55
C LYS A 4 -0.11 -12.56 -2.58
N LEU A 5 0.20 -13.03 -3.78
CA LEU A 5 1.15 -14.11 -4.03
C LEU A 5 2.37 -13.53 -4.73
N GLU A 6 3.56 -13.93 -4.30
CA GLU A 6 4.83 -13.43 -4.79
C GLU A 6 5.65 -14.58 -5.39
N PHE A 7 6.09 -14.40 -6.63
CA PHE A 7 6.89 -15.39 -7.36
C PHE A 7 8.11 -14.70 -7.96
N LEU A 8 9.26 -15.27 -7.72
CA LEU A 8 10.52 -14.78 -8.26
C LEU A 8 10.89 -15.57 -9.51
N LEU A 9 11.18 -14.85 -10.59
CA LEU A 9 11.45 -15.35 -11.93
C LEU A 9 12.85 -14.95 -12.36
N SER A 10 13.53 -15.83 -13.10
CA SER A 10 14.94 -15.65 -13.46
C SER A 10 15.17 -14.53 -14.48
N ASP A 11 14.25 -14.37 -15.42
CA ASP A 11 14.38 -13.45 -16.53
C ASP A 11 13.03 -12.99 -17.11
N ILE A 12 13.09 -12.14 -18.13
CA ILE A 12 11.90 -11.59 -18.80
C ILE A 12 11.12 -12.66 -19.59
N ASN A 13 11.82 -13.68 -20.12
CA ASN A 13 11.17 -14.75 -20.87
C ASN A 13 10.36 -15.63 -19.91
N ALA A 14 10.92 -15.97 -18.75
CA ALA A 14 10.19 -16.67 -17.70
C ALA A 14 8.99 -15.85 -17.18
N ALA A 15 9.14 -14.53 -17.09
CA ALA A 15 8.05 -13.63 -16.70
C ALA A 15 6.91 -13.60 -17.73
N ASN A 16 7.22 -13.52 -19.03
CA ASN A 16 6.22 -13.59 -20.09
C ASN A 16 5.49 -14.93 -20.08
N GLN A 17 6.22 -16.06 -20.02
CA GLN A 17 5.62 -17.39 -19.98
C GLN A 17 4.72 -17.58 -18.75
N ALA A 18 5.13 -17.08 -17.58
CA ALA A 18 4.34 -17.13 -16.37
C ALA A 18 3.06 -16.30 -16.50
N CYS A 19 3.15 -15.10 -17.09
CA CYS A 19 2.02 -14.24 -17.37
C CYS A 19 1.01 -14.93 -18.31
N ASP A 20 1.49 -15.44 -19.46
CA ASP A 20 0.64 -16.13 -20.44
C ASP A 20 -0.13 -17.32 -19.83
N ARG A 21 0.54 -18.11 -19.00
CA ARG A 21 -0.11 -19.25 -18.31
C ARG A 21 -1.19 -18.80 -17.34
N LEU A 22 -0.97 -17.70 -16.61
CA LEU A 22 -1.97 -17.16 -15.69
C LEU A 22 -3.16 -16.55 -16.44
N LEU A 23 -2.91 -15.88 -17.58
CA LEU A 23 -3.95 -15.36 -18.46
C LEU A 23 -4.80 -16.51 -19.05
N LEU A 24 -4.18 -17.59 -19.52
CA LEU A 24 -4.87 -18.80 -19.99
C LEU A 24 -5.70 -19.45 -18.88
N ALA A 25 -5.27 -19.31 -17.62
CA ALA A 25 -6.04 -19.79 -16.46
C ALA A 25 -7.15 -18.81 -16.01
N ARG A 26 -7.40 -17.75 -16.81
CA ARG A 26 -8.41 -16.71 -16.57
C ARG A 26 -8.11 -15.83 -15.35
N VAL A 27 -6.85 -15.68 -14.96
CA VAL A 27 -6.43 -14.63 -14.02
C VAL A 27 -6.38 -13.32 -14.78
N GLY A 28 -7.13 -12.31 -14.33
CA GLY A 28 -7.18 -11.02 -15.02
C GLY A 28 -5.82 -10.33 -15.03
N GLU A 29 -5.43 -9.75 -16.17
CA GLU A 29 -4.15 -9.08 -16.38
C GLU A 29 -3.87 -7.99 -15.34
N HIS A 30 -4.88 -7.23 -14.96
CA HIS A 30 -4.83 -6.18 -13.92
C HIS A 30 -4.57 -6.69 -12.49
N HIS A 31 -4.51 -8.01 -12.30
CA HIS A 31 -4.15 -8.65 -11.04
C HIS A 31 -2.69 -9.15 -11.03
N ILE A 32 -1.98 -9.03 -12.15
CA ILE A 32 -0.62 -9.51 -12.33
C ILE A 32 0.30 -8.32 -12.56
N HIS A 33 1.23 -8.07 -11.64
CA HIS A 33 2.16 -6.96 -11.71
C HIS A 33 3.59 -7.45 -11.57
N PHE A 34 4.52 -6.76 -12.23
CA PHE A 34 5.92 -7.13 -12.28
C PHE A 34 6.81 -6.05 -11.68
N LEU A 35 7.71 -6.44 -10.80
CA LEU A 35 8.73 -5.58 -10.23
C LEU A 35 10.10 -6.07 -10.71
N ALA A 36 10.77 -5.23 -11.48
CA ALA A 36 12.12 -5.46 -11.99
C ALA A 36 13.05 -4.32 -11.58
N ARG A 37 14.32 -4.49 -11.87
CA ARG A 37 15.35 -3.45 -11.71
C ARG A 37 14.98 -2.20 -12.51
N SER A 38 15.25 -1.03 -11.94
CA SER A 38 15.07 0.25 -12.65
C SER A 38 15.86 0.27 -13.97
N GLY A 39 15.17 0.63 -15.06
CA GLY A 39 15.75 0.68 -16.40
C GLY A 39 15.62 -0.61 -17.22
N LEU A 40 15.05 -1.70 -16.66
CA LEU A 40 14.71 -2.87 -17.44
C LEU A 40 13.38 -2.62 -18.16
N ASP A 41 13.39 -2.72 -19.48
CA ASP A 41 12.17 -2.66 -20.30
C ASP A 41 11.38 -3.96 -20.11
N LEU A 42 10.21 -3.87 -19.50
CA LEU A 42 9.30 -4.99 -19.27
C LEU A 42 8.43 -5.31 -20.50
N GLY A 43 8.51 -4.52 -21.58
CA GLY A 43 7.73 -4.71 -22.81
C GLY A 43 6.23 -4.74 -22.53
N LYS A 44 5.59 -5.91 -22.74
CA LYS A 44 4.14 -6.10 -22.56
C LYS A 44 3.71 -6.34 -21.11
N LEU A 45 4.65 -6.55 -20.19
CA LEU A 45 4.35 -6.84 -18.80
C LEU A 45 3.97 -5.59 -18.02
N HIS A 46 2.90 -5.65 -17.23
CA HIS A 46 2.44 -4.51 -16.43
C HIS A 46 3.38 -4.26 -15.24
N PRO A 47 4.06 -3.09 -15.18
CA PRO A 47 4.93 -2.76 -14.05
C PRO A 47 4.11 -2.56 -12.78
N ALA A 48 4.64 -2.99 -11.63
CA ALA A 48 4.04 -2.74 -10.34
C ALA A 48 3.94 -1.23 -10.06
N THR A 49 2.78 -0.78 -9.57
CA THR A 49 2.54 0.63 -9.24
C THR A 49 3.30 1.06 -7.98
N ALA A 50 3.41 2.39 -7.76
CA ALA A 50 4.03 2.92 -6.55
C ALA A 50 3.32 2.42 -5.28
N LEU A 51 1.99 2.28 -5.32
CA LEU A 51 1.19 1.77 -4.21
C LEU A 51 1.49 0.31 -3.85
N GLU A 52 1.90 -0.49 -4.84
CA GLU A 52 2.27 -1.90 -4.63
C GLU A 52 3.72 -2.07 -4.18
N LYS A 53 4.59 -1.12 -4.55
CA LYS A 53 6.00 -1.09 -4.17
C LYS A 53 6.23 -0.56 -2.75
N THR A 54 5.30 0.23 -2.24
CA THR A 54 5.47 0.99 -0.99
C THR A 54 4.37 0.66 0.03
N ASN A 55 4.59 1.03 1.27
CA ASN A 55 3.63 0.84 2.37
C ASN A 55 2.69 2.05 2.56
N ILE A 56 2.53 2.91 1.54
CA ILE A 56 1.77 4.16 1.64
C ILE A 56 0.40 3.96 2.27
N ILE A 57 -0.37 2.98 1.78
CA ILE A 57 -1.74 2.72 2.25
C ILE A 57 -1.73 2.28 3.71
N HIS A 58 -0.86 1.36 4.06
CA HIS A 58 -0.80 0.80 5.41
C HIS A 58 -0.33 1.83 6.45
N GLU A 59 0.68 2.61 6.11
CA GLU A 59 1.15 3.70 6.99
C GLU A 59 0.15 4.86 7.05
N GLY A 60 -0.51 5.19 5.94
CA GLY A 60 -1.58 6.17 5.91
C GLY A 60 -2.77 5.78 6.79
N GLU A 61 -3.23 4.52 6.74
CA GLU A 61 -4.31 4.01 7.58
C GLU A 61 -3.97 4.08 9.08
N ARG A 62 -2.75 3.69 9.45
CA ARG A 62 -2.25 3.87 10.81
C ARG A 62 -2.19 5.33 11.22
N GLY A 63 -1.74 6.19 10.30
CA GLY A 63 -1.69 7.64 10.50
C GLY A 63 -3.06 8.24 10.80
N VAL A 64 -4.13 7.78 10.12
CA VAL A 64 -5.50 8.21 10.38
C VAL A 64 -5.90 7.90 11.83
N LEU A 65 -5.67 6.68 12.30
CA LEU A 65 -6.05 6.27 13.66
C LEU A 65 -5.30 7.05 14.74
N ILE A 66 -3.98 7.17 14.56
CA ILE A 66 -3.13 7.93 15.50
C ILE A 66 -3.51 9.42 15.47
N GLY A 67 -3.69 9.98 14.29
CA GLY A 67 -4.05 11.38 14.12
C GLY A 67 -5.44 11.72 14.68
N ALA A 68 -6.42 10.83 14.50
CA ALA A 68 -7.74 10.98 15.12
C ALA A 68 -7.65 10.98 16.65
N GLY A 69 -6.83 10.11 17.24
CA GLY A 69 -6.58 10.08 18.68
C GLY A 69 -5.97 11.39 19.20
N PHE A 70 -4.92 11.88 18.55
CA PHE A 70 -4.31 13.18 18.90
C PHE A 70 -5.26 14.35 18.67
N GLY A 71 -6.03 14.35 17.59
CA GLY A 71 -7.05 15.37 17.31
C GLY A 71 -8.14 15.40 18.37
N LEU A 72 -8.58 14.23 18.87
CA LEU A 72 -9.54 14.11 19.96
C LEU A 72 -8.98 14.72 21.27
N LEU A 73 -7.75 14.35 21.64
CA LEU A 73 -7.09 14.88 22.85
C LEU A 73 -6.93 16.40 22.76
N ALA A 74 -6.49 16.91 21.60
CA ALA A 74 -6.37 18.35 21.36
C ALA A 74 -7.73 19.07 21.47
N GLY A 75 -8.79 18.49 20.89
CA GLY A 75 -10.14 19.05 20.94
C GLY A 75 -10.68 19.08 22.37
N LEU A 76 -10.50 18.03 23.16
CA LEU A 76 -10.87 18.01 24.57
C LEU A 76 -10.08 19.04 25.40
N TYR A 77 -8.78 19.21 25.11
CA TYR A 77 -7.95 20.21 25.75
C TYR A 77 -8.46 21.63 25.47
N ILE A 78 -8.76 21.95 24.19
CA ILE A 78 -9.32 23.23 23.76
C ILE A 78 -10.65 23.52 24.46
N LEU A 79 -11.50 22.53 24.63
CA LEU A 79 -12.80 22.70 25.30
C LEU A 79 -12.68 22.91 26.81
N LYS A 80 -11.69 22.26 27.45
CA LYS A 80 -11.53 22.31 28.92
C LYS A 80 -10.68 23.47 29.41
N PHE A 81 -9.70 23.93 28.61
CA PHE A 81 -8.75 24.96 28.98
C PHE A 81 -8.71 26.09 27.95
N PRO A 82 -9.74 26.97 27.92
CA PRO A 82 -9.83 28.05 26.92
C PRO A 82 -9.12 29.37 27.25
N PRO A 83 -8.08 29.50 28.14
CA PRO A 83 -7.60 30.81 28.57
C PRO A 83 -7.00 31.67 27.45
N TRP A 84 -6.51 31.06 26.38
CA TRP A 84 -6.00 31.74 25.18
C TRP A 84 -7.10 31.92 24.10
N ILE A 85 -8.28 31.34 24.33
CA ILE A 85 -9.45 31.41 23.45
C ILE A 85 -10.49 32.37 24.03
N THR A 86 -10.33 32.90 25.25
CA THR A 86 -11.24 33.84 25.88
C THR A 86 -11.32 35.20 25.17
N GLN A 87 -10.35 35.50 24.31
CA GLN A 87 -10.43 36.61 23.35
C GLN A 87 -10.83 36.14 21.93
N SER A 88 -11.44 34.95 21.85
CA SER A 88 -11.71 34.26 20.62
C SER A 88 -12.80 34.96 19.79
N PRO A 89 -12.68 34.86 18.47
CA PRO A 89 -13.68 35.43 17.57
C PRO A 89 -15.07 34.83 17.82
N LEU A 90 -16.11 35.59 17.56
CA LEU A 90 -17.52 35.26 17.78
C LEU A 90 -17.95 33.91 17.18
N TRP A 91 -17.26 33.44 16.14
CA TRP A 91 -17.55 32.12 15.53
C TRP A 91 -17.25 30.95 16.47
N TYR A 92 -16.25 31.06 17.34
CA TYR A 92 -15.92 30.01 18.30
C TYR A 92 -16.93 29.93 19.44
N THR A 93 -17.36 31.09 19.99
CA THR A 93 -18.30 31.14 21.10
C THR A 93 -19.70 30.67 20.73
N ASN A 94 -20.06 30.78 19.44
CA ASN A 94 -21.34 30.33 18.90
C ASN A 94 -21.30 28.90 18.34
N THR A 95 -20.10 28.25 18.29
CA THR A 95 -19.95 26.92 17.74
C THR A 95 -20.23 25.87 18.81
N HIS A 96 -21.04 24.86 18.47
CA HIS A 96 -21.33 23.76 19.38
C HIS A 96 -20.04 22.93 19.64
N TRP A 97 -19.85 22.50 20.87
CA TRP A 97 -18.66 21.77 21.33
C TRP A 97 -18.31 20.54 20.45
N TYR A 98 -19.33 19.80 19.97
CA TYR A 98 -19.12 18.64 19.12
C TYR A 98 -18.54 18.98 17.74
N ILE A 99 -18.83 20.20 17.21
CA ILE A 99 -18.25 20.67 15.93
C ILE A 99 -16.76 20.91 16.11
N ILE A 100 -16.36 21.49 17.24
CA ILE A 100 -14.94 21.70 17.57
C ILE A 100 -14.21 20.38 17.65
N LEU A 101 -14.78 19.38 18.34
CA LEU A 101 -14.22 18.03 18.40
C LEU A 101 -14.14 17.36 17.03
N LEU A 102 -15.19 17.49 16.22
CA LEU A 102 -15.20 16.91 14.87
C LEU A 102 -14.06 17.51 14.01
N ILE A 103 -13.93 18.82 14.01
CA ILE A 103 -12.90 19.51 13.22
C ILE A 103 -11.50 19.11 13.70
N THR A 104 -11.23 19.11 15.00
CA THR A 104 -9.91 18.76 15.54
C THR A 104 -9.54 17.31 15.25
N VAL A 105 -10.50 16.38 15.32
CA VAL A 105 -10.29 14.96 14.97
C VAL A 105 -9.99 14.82 13.47
N LEU A 106 -10.75 15.47 12.60
CA LEU A 106 -10.54 15.43 11.15
C LEU A 106 -9.20 16.04 10.74
N VAL A 107 -8.85 17.18 11.29
CA VAL A 107 -7.58 17.88 11.01
C VAL A 107 -6.40 17.00 11.52
N GLY A 108 -6.52 16.45 12.74
CA GLY A 108 -5.50 15.57 13.30
C GLY A 108 -5.32 14.31 12.46
N ALA A 109 -6.41 13.63 12.12
CA ALA A 109 -6.40 12.44 11.28
C ALA A 109 -5.74 12.70 9.91
N PHE A 110 -6.15 13.77 9.23
CA PHE A 110 -5.62 14.14 7.92
C PHE A 110 -4.13 14.50 7.98
N SER A 111 -3.71 15.32 8.94
CA SER A 111 -2.32 15.77 9.07
C SER A 111 -1.35 14.62 9.33
N VAL A 112 -1.70 13.73 10.27
CA VAL A 112 -0.84 12.58 10.60
C VAL A 112 -0.88 11.53 9.49
N ALA A 113 -2.04 11.29 8.87
CA ALA A 113 -2.15 10.37 7.73
C ALA A 113 -1.30 10.84 6.55
N MET A 114 -1.32 12.13 6.22
CA MET A 114 -0.51 12.68 5.15
C MET A 114 1.00 12.56 5.46
N GLY A 115 1.42 12.90 6.69
CA GLY A 115 2.81 12.71 7.12
C GLY A 115 3.25 11.24 7.07
N ALA A 116 2.41 10.33 7.58
CA ALA A 116 2.68 8.89 7.56
C ALA A 116 2.73 8.33 6.13
N ALA A 117 1.84 8.79 5.24
CA ALA A 117 1.87 8.40 3.83
C ALA A 117 3.15 8.86 3.13
N LEU A 118 3.62 10.10 3.38
CA LEU A 118 4.89 10.61 2.85
C LEU A 118 6.10 9.79 3.34
N LEU A 119 6.10 9.36 4.60
CA LEU A 119 7.11 8.44 5.11
C LEU A 119 6.98 7.07 4.44
N GLY A 120 5.77 6.58 4.24
CA GLY A 120 5.48 5.31 3.57
C GLY A 120 5.96 5.25 2.13
N VAL A 121 6.03 6.37 1.40
CA VAL A 121 6.61 6.45 0.05
C VAL A 121 8.08 6.02 0.04
N ASN A 122 8.85 6.44 1.07
CA ASN A 122 10.28 6.13 1.17
C ASN A 122 10.54 4.73 1.74
N LEU A 123 9.54 4.10 2.34
CA LEU A 123 9.64 2.76 2.87
C LEU A 123 9.23 1.76 1.77
N PHE A 124 10.20 1.07 1.19
CA PHE A 124 9.91 -0.14 0.44
C PHE A 124 9.04 -1.06 1.28
N ASN A 125 7.99 -1.61 0.67
CA ASN A 125 7.18 -2.62 1.32
C ASN A 125 8.10 -3.66 2.00
N THR A 126 7.94 -3.85 3.29
CA THR A 126 8.82 -4.69 4.11
C THR A 126 8.91 -6.11 3.53
N ASP A 127 7.82 -6.60 2.94
CA ASP A 127 7.78 -7.90 2.28
C ASP A 127 8.65 -7.94 1.01
N LEU A 128 8.79 -6.81 0.31
CA LEU A 128 9.61 -6.72 -0.90
C LEU A 128 11.09 -6.46 -0.62
N LYS A 129 11.45 -5.98 0.59
CA LYS A 129 12.87 -5.74 0.97
C LYS A 129 13.72 -7.00 0.84
N ARG A 130 13.15 -8.16 1.17
CA ARG A 130 13.84 -9.47 1.06
C ARG A 130 14.21 -9.84 -0.38
N TYR A 131 13.51 -9.31 -1.37
CA TYR A 131 13.76 -9.56 -2.80
C TYR A 131 14.65 -8.51 -3.45
N LYS A 132 14.93 -7.38 -2.77
CA LYS A 132 15.67 -6.24 -3.34
C LYS A 132 17.00 -6.64 -3.96
N ASN A 133 17.79 -7.47 -3.28
CA ASN A 133 19.10 -7.92 -3.78
C ASN A 133 18.94 -8.80 -5.02
N ARG A 134 17.94 -9.66 -5.06
CA ARG A 134 17.68 -10.56 -6.18
C ARG A 134 17.18 -9.79 -7.40
N ILE A 135 16.29 -8.80 -7.19
CA ILE A 135 15.81 -7.90 -8.25
C ILE A 135 16.96 -7.07 -8.82
N ASN A 136 17.88 -6.59 -7.98
CA ASN A 136 19.07 -5.87 -8.44
C ASN A 136 20.02 -6.76 -9.26
N ASN A 137 20.02 -8.06 -9.01
CA ASN A 137 20.80 -9.06 -9.78
C ASN A 137 20.12 -9.46 -11.11
N GLY A 138 18.98 -8.84 -11.45
CA GLY A 138 18.29 -9.05 -12.72
C GLY A 138 17.08 -9.98 -12.66
N GLU A 139 16.75 -10.55 -11.50
CA GLU A 139 15.53 -11.35 -11.32
C GLU A 139 14.28 -10.44 -11.32
N ILE A 140 13.16 -10.99 -11.74
CA ILE A 140 11.88 -10.29 -11.82
C ILE A 140 10.93 -10.85 -10.79
N LEU A 141 10.36 -9.99 -9.95
CA LEU A 141 9.34 -10.37 -8.98
C LEU A 141 7.96 -10.17 -9.60
N MET A 142 7.22 -11.25 -9.74
CA MET A 142 5.82 -11.23 -10.15
C MET A 142 4.92 -11.25 -8.91
N ILE A 143 3.99 -10.31 -8.86
CA ILE A 143 3.01 -10.12 -7.80
C ILE A 143 1.64 -10.41 -8.38
N VAL A 144 0.95 -11.40 -7.82
CA VAL A 144 -0.40 -11.79 -8.26
C VAL A 144 -1.38 -11.59 -7.11
N THR A 145 -2.39 -10.74 -7.33
CA THR A 145 -3.41 -10.42 -6.33
C THR A 145 -4.72 -11.12 -6.70
N VAL A 146 -5.05 -12.21 -6.01
CA VAL A 146 -6.25 -13.02 -6.29
C VAL A 146 -7.11 -13.24 -5.05
N PRO A 147 -8.41 -13.55 -5.21
CA PRO A 147 -9.26 -14.00 -4.12
C PRO A 147 -8.68 -15.27 -3.47
N PHE A 148 -8.93 -15.42 -2.18
CA PHE A 148 -8.39 -16.54 -1.39
C PHE A 148 -8.67 -17.92 -2.02
N TYR A 149 -9.86 -18.11 -2.59
CA TYR A 149 -10.27 -19.38 -3.22
C TYR A 149 -9.51 -19.71 -4.52
N GLU A 150 -8.93 -18.71 -5.21
CA GLU A 150 -8.12 -18.90 -6.42
C GLU A 150 -6.63 -19.08 -6.13
N ALA A 151 -6.18 -18.73 -4.94
CA ALA A 151 -4.76 -18.75 -4.57
C ALA A 151 -4.11 -20.13 -4.76
N ASN A 152 -4.82 -21.21 -4.44
CA ASN A 152 -4.32 -22.57 -4.62
C ASN A 152 -4.16 -22.95 -6.10
N LYS A 153 -5.05 -22.46 -6.96
CA LYS A 153 -4.97 -22.65 -8.41
C LYS A 153 -3.72 -21.96 -8.97
N VAL A 154 -3.49 -20.71 -8.60
CA VAL A 154 -2.30 -19.95 -9.02
C VAL A 154 -1.02 -20.61 -8.54
N ARG A 155 -0.94 -21.03 -7.27
CA ARG A 155 0.21 -21.75 -6.73
C ARG A 155 0.51 -23.05 -7.50
N LYS A 156 -0.51 -23.80 -7.86
CA LYS A 156 -0.36 -25.04 -8.62
C LYS A 156 0.22 -24.79 -10.01
N ILE A 157 -0.28 -23.80 -10.73
CA ILE A 157 0.22 -23.38 -12.05
C ILE A 157 1.71 -22.99 -11.97
N MET A 158 2.05 -22.16 -11.00
CA MET A 158 3.42 -21.67 -10.82
C MET A 158 4.41 -22.75 -10.37
N ARG A 159 3.96 -23.75 -9.61
CA ARG A 159 4.77 -24.91 -9.24
C ARG A 159 5.18 -25.75 -10.44
N THR A 160 4.27 -25.97 -11.38
CA THR A 160 4.53 -26.69 -12.63
C THR A 160 5.53 -25.95 -13.51
N HIS A 161 5.55 -24.60 -13.47
CA HIS A 161 6.51 -23.79 -14.20
C HIS A 161 7.96 -23.97 -13.70
N ARG A 162 8.16 -24.07 -12.38
CA ARG A 162 9.50 -24.22 -11.77
C ARG A 162 10.18 -25.55 -12.16
N HIS A 163 9.43 -26.61 -12.49
CA HIS A 163 9.97 -27.92 -12.89
C HIS A 163 10.40 -28.01 -14.37
N HIS A 164 10.02 -27.05 -15.22
CA HIS A 164 10.37 -27.05 -16.64
C HIS A 164 11.48 -26.06 -17.03
N SER A 165 12.06 -25.37 -16.06
CA SER A 165 13.12 -24.36 -16.26
C SER A 165 14.53 -24.87 -15.89
N TYR A 166 14.74 -26.21 -15.93
CA TYR A 166 16.06 -26.87 -15.83
C TYR A 166 16.37 -27.64 -17.11
#